data_ef89ae54af7a3d83b5b729b4ba21f8f8
#
_entry.id   ef89ae54af7a3d83b5b729b4ba21f8f8
#
_cell.length_a   1.000
_cell.length_b   1.000
_cell.length_c   1.000
_cell.angle_alpha   90.00
_cell.angle_beta   90.00
_cell.angle_gamma   90.00
#
_symmetry.space_group_name_H-M   'P 1'
#
loop_
_entity.id
_entity.type
_entity.pdbx_description
1 polymer ?
#
loop_
_entity_poly.entity_id
_entity_poly.type
_entity_poly.pdbx_seq_one_letter_code
_entity_poly.pdbx_strand_id
1 'polypeptide(L)'
;MNQHTPAAALACAGLLGYCRAGFEKELAAELDDIAAEAGLIGYVRAEPDSGYVIYETFEPTPLGSFGESTDWRRPVFARQLLPWFARVEDLPERDRATPIVDAVKASGQRFSGVMLETPDTDEAKQRSGFCKRFT
;
A
#
# COMPACT_ATOMS: atom_id res chain seq x y z
N MET A 1 -15.47 15.19 24.25
CA MET A 1 -14.46 14.16 24.02
C MET A 1 -14.20 14.03 22.53
N ASN A 2 -12.97 14.11 22.14
CA ASN A 2 -12.62 14.01 20.73
C ASN A 2 -12.73 12.57 20.24
N GLN A 3 -13.58 12.32 19.27
CA GLN A 3 -13.82 11.00 18.70
C GLN A 3 -12.88 10.68 17.51
N HIS A 4 -12.06 11.64 17.09
CA HIS A 4 -11.17 11.44 15.95
C HIS A 4 -9.88 10.76 16.36
N THR A 5 -9.59 9.64 15.72
CA THR A 5 -8.27 9.03 15.77
C THR A 5 -7.35 9.82 14.86
N PRO A 6 -6.22 10.35 15.36
CA PRO A 6 -5.27 11.02 14.48
C PRO A 6 -4.78 10.11 13.36
N ALA A 7 -4.52 10.67 12.18
CA ALA A 7 -3.99 9.89 11.05
C ALA A 7 -2.70 9.15 11.44
N ALA A 8 -1.85 9.76 12.28
CA ALA A 8 -0.61 9.15 12.77
C ALA A 8 -0.85 7.87 13.59
N ALA A 9 -2.06 7.68 14.14
CA ALA A 9 -2.43 6.50 14.91
C ALA A 9 -3.12 5.43 14.07
N LEU A 10 -3.35 5.67 12.77
CA LEU A 10 -3.89 4.68 11.86
C LEU A 10 -2.99 3.44 11.87
N ALA A 11 -3.58 2.26 12.13
CA ALA A 11 -2.84 1.01 12.14
C ALA A 11 -2.52 0.59 10.72
N CYS A 12 -1.25 0.59 10.38
CA CYS A 12 -0.76 0.18 9.06
C CYS A 12 -0.29 -1.27 9.10
N ALA A 13 -0.49 -1.96 8.00
CA ALA A 13 -0.18 -3.38 7.88
C ALA A 13 1.14 -3.65 7.16
N GLY A 14 1.78 -2.63 6.60
CA GLY A 14 3.06 -2.81 5.94
C GLY A 14 3.40 -1.69 4.95
N LEU A 15 4.25 -2.03 4.01
CA LEU A 15 4.74 -1.12 2.97
C LEU A 15 4.33 -1.64 1.59
N LEU A 16 3.96 -0.73 0.71
CA LEU A 16 3.68 -1.00 -0.69
C LEU A 16 4.70 -0.24 -1.53
N GLY A 17 5.42 -0.95 -2.38
CA GLY A 17 6.34 -0.35 -3.32
C GLY A 17 5.88 -0.59 -4.75
N TYR A 18 5.89 0.45 -5.57
CA TYR A 18 5.71 0.34 -7.02
C TYR A 18 7.06 0.35 -7.70
N CYS A 19 7.22 -0.48 -8.72
CA CYS A 19 8.43 -0.54 -9.50
C CYS A 19 8.12 -0.74 -10.98
N ARG A 20 9.13 -0.67 -11.79
CA ARG A 20 9.02 -1.07 -13.17
C ARG A 20 8.81 -2.59 -13.24
N ALA A 21 7.89 -3.05 -14.09
CA ALA A 21 7.63 -4.47 -14.27
C ALA A 21 8.94 -5.21 -14.64
N GLY A 22 9.21 -6.29 -13.94
CA GLY A 22 10.45 -7.06 -14.07
C GLY A 22 11.46 -6.81 -12.96
N PHE A 23 11.26 -5.78 -12.11
CA PHE A 23 12.17 -5.45 -11.01
C PHE A 23 11.59 -5.78 -9.64
N GLU A 24 10.54 -6.59 -9.56
CA GLU A 24 9.88 -6.95 -8.30
C GLU A 24 10.83 -7.64 -7.32
N LYS A 25 11.71 -8.50 -7.81
CA LYS A 25 12.66 -9.23 -6.98
C LYS A 25 13.66 -8.27 -6.29
N GLU A 26 14.15 -7.31 -7.05
CA GLU A 26 15.07 -6.29 -6.53
C GLU A 26 14.35 -5.39 -5.53
N LEU A 27 13.12 -4.98 -5.84
CA LEU A 27 12.31 -4.19 -4.93
C LEU A 27 11.98 -4.97 -3.66
N ALA A 28 11.68 -6.26 -3.76
CA ALA A 28 11.41 -7.10 -2.59
C ALA A 28 12.60 -7.10 -1.61
N ALA A 29 13.81 -7.26 -2.13
CA ALA A 29 15.02 -7.19 -1.30
C ALA A 29 15.19 -5.81 -0.68
N GLU A 30 14.91 -4.75 -1.42
CA GLU A 30 14.99 -3.38 -0.95
C GLU A 30 13.99 -3.10 0.17
N LEU A 31 12.74 -3.56 0.03
CA LEU A 31 11.72 -3.40 1.08
C LEU A 31 12.07 -4.18 2.33
N ASP A 32 12.63 -5.37 2.18
CA ASP A 32 13.06 -6.19 3.30
C ASP A 32 14.14 -5.48 4.11
N ASP A 33 15.12 -4.89 3.44
CA ASP A 33 16.18 -4.11 4.09
C ASP A 33 15.64 -2.86 4.77
N ILE A 34 14.77 -2.11 4.10
CA ILE A 34 14.16 -0.90 4.65
C ILE A 34 13.34 -1.25 5.90
N ALA A 35 12.55 -2.31 5.84
CA ALA A 35 11.75 -2.75 6.98
C ALA A 35 12.63 -3.19 8.15
N ALA A 36 13.69 -3.93 7.89
CA ALA A 36 14.63 -4.36 8.92
C ALA A 36 15.28 -3.17 9.64
N GLU A 37 15.70 -2.15 8.91
CA GLU A 37 16.27 -0.93 9.49
C GLU A 37 15.26 -0.14 10.31
N ALA A 38 14.00 -0.17 9.90
CA ALA A 38 12.91 0.48 10.62
C ALA A 38 12.45 -0.32 11.85
N GLY A 39 13.00 -1.51 12.07
CA GLY A 39 12.59 -2.38 13.18
C GLY A 39 11.29 -3.12 12.94
N LEU A 40 10.83 -3.19 11.71
CA LEU A 40 9.62 -3.92 11.34
C LEU A 40 9.92 -5.38 11.11
N ILE A 41 8.99 -6.25 11.52
CA ILE A 41 9.10 -7.70 11.34
C ILE A 41 7.92 -8.15 10.49
N GLY A 42 8.22 -8.81 9.38
CA GLY A 42 7.19 -9.27 8.47
C GLY A 42 7.78 -10.05 7.30
N TYR A 43 7.09 -10.02 6.18
CA TYR A 43 7.50 -10.74 4.98
C TYR A 43 7.06 -9.98 3.73
N VAL A 44 7.77 -10.25 2.62
CA VAL A 44 7.43 -9.65 1.31
C VAL A 44 6.58 -10.61 0.49
N ARG A 45 5.69 -10.02 -0.31
CA ARG A 45 4.94 -10.72 -1.36
C ARG A 45 5.25 -10.04 -2.69
N ALA A 46 5.78 -10.81 -3.62
CA ALA A 46 6.12 -10.30 -4.95
C ALA A 46 5.66 -11.28 -6.02
N GLU A 47 5.03 -10.76 -7.06
CA GLU A 47 4.67 -11.54 -8.24
C GLU A 47 5.43 -11.00 -9.43
N PRO A 48 6.05 -11.87 -10.26
CA PRO A 48 6.78 -11.42 -11.43
C PRO A 48 5.90 -10.57 -12.36
N ASP A 49 6.46 -9.48 -12.85
CA ASP A 49 5.84 -8.58 -13.82
C ASP A 49 4.55 -7.90 -13.34
N SER A 50 4.32 -7.87 -12.02
CA SER A 50 3.16 -7.18 -11.43
C SER A 50 3.35 -5.67 -11.31
N GLY A 51 4.58 -5.19 -11.26
CA GLY A 51 4.90 -3.78 -11.09
C GLY A 51 4.80 -3.28 -9.66
N TYR A 52 4.61 -4.16 -8.69
CA TYR A 52 4.56 -3.79 -7.28
C TYR A 52 5.02 -4.93 -6.37
N VAL A 53 5.38 -4.57 -5.15
CA VAL A 53 5.74 -5.51 -4.09
C VAL A 53 5.09 -5.03 -2.78
N ILE A 54 4.57 -5.97 -2.01
CA ILE A 54 3.95 -5.70 -0.71
C ILE A 54 4.83 -6.29 0.38
N TYR A 55 5.15 -5.46 1.38
CA TYR A 55 5.71 -5.93 2.64
C TYR A 55 4.59 -5.94 3.68
N GLU A 56 4.36 -7.08 4.31
CA GLU A 56 3.31 -7.25 5.32
C GLU A 56 3.95 -7.50 6.68
N THR A 57 3.62 -6.65 7.66
CA THR A 57 4.09 -6.82 9.03
C THR A 57 3.24 -7.85 9.76
N PHE A 58 3.85 -8.60 10.68
CA PHE A 58 3.10 -9.58 11.49
C PHE A 58 2.13 -8.90 12.44
N GLU A 59 2.44 -7.68 12.87
CA GLU A 59 1.56 -6.90 13.73
C GLU A 59 1.31 -5.52 13.15
N PRO A 60 0.09 -4.97 13.29
CA PRO A 60 -0.19 -3.61 12.85
C PRO A 60 0.72 -2.60 13.55
N THR A 61 1.17 -1.61 12.80
CA THR A 61 2.07 -0.57 13.29
C THR A 61 1.45 0.80 13.03
N PRO A 62 1.44 1.73 14.00
CA PRO A 62 0.91 3.07 13.77
C PRO A 62 1.62 3.79 12.62
N LEU A 63 0.86 4.54 11.83
CA LEU A 63 1.39 5.29 10.69
C LEU A 63 2.54 6.22 11.10
N GLY A 64 2.42 6.85 12.27
CA GLY A 64 3.49 7.73 12.78
C GLY A 64 4.82 7.01 12.95
N SER A 65 4.79 5.75 13.41
CA SER A 65 6.01 4.94 13.54
C SER A 65 6.62 4.63 12.18
N PHE A 66 5.81 4.33 11.18
CA PHE A 66 6.31 4.16 9.81
C PHE A 66 6.97 5.43 9.30
N GLY A 67 6.33 6.58 9.50
CA GLY A 67 6.85 7.86 9.04
C GLY A 67 8.19 8.25 9.66
N GLU A 68 8.38 7.94 10.94
CA GLU A 68 9.60 8.27 11.67
C GLU A 68 10.73 7.27 11.42
N SER A 69 10.40 5.98 11.31
CA SER A 69 11.40 4.91 11.28
C SER A 69 11.86 4.55 9.87
N THR A 70 11.04 4.82 8.86
CA THR A 70 11.30 4.43 7.48
C THR A 70 12.12 5.50 6.76
N ASP A 71 13.21 5.09 6.13
CA ASP A 71 13.98 5.97 5.26
C ASP A 71 13.34 6.01 3.86
N TRP A 72 12.48 6.99 3.65
CA TRP A 72 11.72 7.15 2.41
C TRP A 72 12.57 7.56 1.21
N ARG A 73 13.82 7.98 1.44
CA ARG A 73 14.73 8.44 0.38
C ARG A 73 15.68 7.35 -0.09
N ARG A 74 15.78 6.26 0.64
CA ARG A 74 16.72 5.19 0.35
C ARG A 74 16.38 4.38 -0.91
N PRO A 75 15.10 4.13 -1.26
CA PRO A 75 14.77 3.23 -2.35
C PRO A 75 15.39 3.64 -3.69
N VAL A 76 15.91 2.65 -4.40
CA VAL A 76 16.46 2.79 -5.75
C VAL A 76 15.48 2.21 -6.79
N PHE A 77 14.92 1.04 -6.51
CA PHE A 77 13.99 0.36 -7.42
C PHE A 77 12.55 0.81 -7.25
N ALA A 78 12.17 1.28 -6.08
CA ALA A 78 10.83 1.80 -5.84
C ALA A 78 10.66 3.15 -6.53
N ARG A 79 9.66 3.24 -7.39
CA ARG A 79 9.18 4.51 -7.95
C ARG A 79 8.34 5.25 -6.95
N GLN A 80 7.66 4.51 -6.08
CA GLN A 80 6.82 5.03 -5.03
C GLN A 80 6.81 4.04 -3.88
N LEU A 81 6.85 4.55 -2.66
CA LEU A 81 6.83 3.75 -1.45
C LEU A 81 5.78 4.32 -0.50
N LEU A 82 4.83 3.50 -0.09
CA LEU A 82 3.69 3.92 0.73
C LEU A 82 3.45 2.92 1.85
N PRO A 83 3.04 3.38 3.04
CA PRO A 83 2.44 2.48 4.02
C PRO A 83 1.02 2.12 3.58
N TRP A 84 0.57 0.90 3.88
CA TRP A 84 -0.78 0.48 3.58
C TRP A 84 -1.47 -0.03 4.85
N PHE A 85 -2.81 0.10 4.90
CA PHE A 85 -3.57 -0.31 6.07
C PHE A 85 -4.58 -1.42 5.80
N ALA A 86 -5.00 -1.62 4.57
CA ALA A 86 -6.00 -2.61 4.25
C ALA A 86 -5.79 -3.15 2.83
N ARG A 87 -6.08 -4.43 2.67
CA ARG A 87 -6.06 -5.11 1.38
C ARG A 87 -7.44 -5.69 1.13
N VAL A 88 -7.98 -5.40 -0.04
CA VAL A 88 -9.28 -5.92 -0.43
C VAL A 88 -9.07 -6.86 -1.61
N GLU A 89 -9.40 -8.14 -1.41
CA GLU A 89 -9.26 -9.19 -2.40
C GLU A 89 -10.61 -9.54 -3.03
N ASP A 90 -10.57 -10.21 -4.16
CA ASP A 90 -11.75 -10.75 -4.83
C ASP A 90 -12.83 -9.69 -5.10
N LEU A 91 -12.40 -8.54 -5.62
CA LEU A 91 -13.32 -7.47 -5.96
C LEU A 91 -14.32 -7.94 -7.04
N PRO A 92 -15.64 -7.71 -6.82
CA PRO A 92 -16.64 -7.99 -7.84
C PRO A 92 -16.38 -7.20 -9.12
N GLU A 93 -16.62 -7.79 -10.27
CA GLU A 93 -16.40 -7.10 -11.55
C GLU A 93 -17.34 -5.90 -11.73
N ARG A 94 -18.57 -6.00 -11.21
CA ARG A 94 -19.58 -4.96 -11.40
C ARG A 94 -19.48 -3.81 -10.40
N ASP A 95 -19.08 -4.12 -9.17
CA ASP A 95 -18.99 -3.11 -8.12
C ASP A 95 -17.71 -3.29 -7.33
N ARG A 96 -16.62 -2.75 -7.84
CA ARG A 96 -15.32 -2.79 -7.18
C ARG A 96 -15.16 -1.70 -6.14
N ALA A 97 -15.95 -0.64 -6.25
CA ALA A 97 -15.84 0.53 -5.40
C ALA A 97 -16.35 0.28 -3.98
N THR A 98 -17.50 -0.39 -3.83
CA THR A 98 -18.13 -0.60 -2.52
C THR A 98 -17.24 -1.31 -1.51
N PRO A 99 -16.57 -2.44 -1.83
CA PRO A 99 -15.67 -3.08 -0.88
C PRO A 99 -14.50 -2.18 -0.47
N ILE A 100 -13.99 -1.37 -1.37
CA ILE A 100 -12.90 -0.43 -1.08
C ILE A 100 -13.38 0.67 -0.15
N VAL A 101 -14.55 1.25 -0.43
CA VAL A 101 -15.17 2.28 0.43
C VAL A 101 -15.44 1.72 1.81
N ASP A 102 -15.95 0.49 1.91
CA ASP A 102 -16.21 -0.16 3.19
C ASP A 102 -14.92 -0.34 4.00
N ALA A 103 -13.82 -0.72 3.36
CA ALA A 103 -12.52 -0.85 4.02
C ALA A 103 -12.02 0.51 4.53
N VAL A 104 -12.22 1.58 3.76
CA VAL A 104 -11.85 2.94 4.18
C VAL A 104 -12.70 3.37 5.38
N LYS A 105 -13.99 3.12 5.37
CA LYS A 105 -14.88 3.43 6.50
C LYS A 105 -14.51 2.64 7.75
N ALA A 106 -14.14 1.38 7.58
CA ALA A 106 -13.74 0.53 8.69
C ALA A 106 -12.46 1.02 9.39
N SER A 107 -11.62 1.78 8.70
CA SER A 107 -10.42 2.36 9.31
C SER A 107 -10.72 3.44 10.35
N GLY A 108 -11.92 4.01 10.33
CA GLY A 108 -12.32 5.08 11.24
C GLY A 108 -11.64 6.43 10.96
N GLN A 109 -10.92 6.56 9.86
CA GLN A 109 -10.20 7.77 9.50
C GLN A 109 -10.97 8.60 8.48
N ARG A 110 -10.72 9.91 8.50
CA ARG A 110 -11.20 10.82 7.47
C ARG A 110 -10.05 11.11 6.51
N PHE A 111 -10.37 11.07 5.23
CA PHE A 111 -9.41 11.35 4.18
C PHE A 111 -9.87 12.58 3.39
N SER A 112 -8.94 13.47 3.09
CA SER A 112 -9.24 14.71 2.35
C SER A 112 -9.46 14.49 0.87
N GLY A 113 -9.09 13.33 0.34
CA GLY A 113 -9.25 13.01 -1.06
C GLY A 113 -8.85 11.58 -1.35
N VAL A 114 -9.09 11.18 -2.59
CA VAL A 114 -8.77 9.84 -3.08
C VAL A 114 -7.89 9.98 -4.33
N MET A 115 -6.78 9.26 -4.32
CA MET A 115 -5.93 9.12 -5.50
C MET A 115 -5.93 7.64 -5.90
N LEU A 116 -6.23 7.37 -7.15
CA LEU A 116 -6.27 6.02 -7.69
C LEU A 116 -5.06 5.78 -8.56
N GLU A 117 -4.36 4.70 -8.27
CA GLU A 117 -3.15 4.33 -9.00
C GLU A 117 -3.23 2.87 -9.43
N THR A 118 -2.63 2.59 -10.58
CA THR A 118 -2.47 1.22 -11.08
C THR A 118 -1.00 0.95 -11.34
N PRO A 119 -0.54 -0.31 -11.19
CA PRO A 119 0.81 -0.66 -11.56
C PRO A 119 1.09 -0.40 -13.04
N ASP A 120 2.35 -0.18 -13.38
CA ASP A 120 2.78 0.04 -14.76
C ASP A 120 2.87 -1.30 -15.51
N THR A 121 1.70 -1.89 -15.79
CA THR A 121 1.57 -3.14 -16.54
C THR A 121 0.40 -3.03 -17.50
N ASP A 122 0.45 -3.79 -18.60
CA ASP A 122 -0.65 -3.80 -19.58
C ASP A 122 -1.96 -4.32 -18.98
N GLU A 123 -1.88 -5.34 -18.13
CA GLU A 123 -3.05 -5.89 -17.44
C GLU A 123 -3.71 -4.84 -16.55
N ALA A 124 -2.93 -4.12 -15.77
CA ALA A 124 -3.45 -3.07 -14.90
C ALA A 124 -4.10 -1.94 -15.70
N LYS A 125 -3.50 -1.56 -16.81
CA LYS A 125 -4.06 -0.53 -17.70
C LYS A 125 -5.40 -0.94 -18.29
N GLN A 126 -5.56 -2.21 -18.64
CA GLN A 126 -6.85 -2.73 -19.14
C GLN A 126 -7.95 -2.68 -18.09
N ARG A 127 -7.59 -2.81 -16.80
CA ARG A 127 -8.54 -2.81 -15.69
C ARG A 127 -8.77 -1.43 -15.08
N SER A 128 -8.06 -0.41 -15.55
CA SER A 128 -8.12 0.93 -14.94
C SER A 128 -9.46 1.65 -15.12
N GLY A 129 -10.33 1.15 -16.00
CA GLY A 129 -11.64 1.78 -16.27
C GLY A 129 -12.51 1.97 -15.03
N PHE A 130 -12.42 1.09 -14.02
CA PHE A 130 -13.20 1.22 -12.81
C PHE A 130 -12.81 2.46 -11.99
N CYS A 131 -11.61 2.96 -12.16
CA CYS A 131 -11.12 4.13 -11.43
C CYS A 131 -11.98 5.37 -11.69
N LYS A 132 -12.63 5.44 -12.83
CA LYS A 132 -13.54 6.56 -13.17
C LYS A 132 -14.73 6.66 -12.23
N ARG A 133 -15.10 5.57 -11.55
CA ARG A 133 -16.23 5.53 -10.62
C ARG A 133 -15.94 6.28 -9.32
N PHE A 134 -14.69 6.55 -9.02
CA PHE A 134 -14.27 7.28 -7.83
C PHE A 134 -14.14 8.78 -8.05
N THR A 135 -14.13 9.21 -9.29
CA THR A 135 -14.04 10.62 -9.66
C THR A 135 -15.39 11.18 -10.06
#